data_991237f550457aac885564625d96d254
#
_entry.id   991237f550457aac885564625d96d254
#
_cell.length_a   1.000
_cell.length_b   1.000
_cell.length_c   1.000
_cell.angle_alpha   90.00
_cell.angle_beta   90.00
_cell.angle_gamma   90.00
#
_symmetry.space_group_name_H-M   'P 1'
#
loop_
_entity.id
_entity.type
_entity.pdbx_description
1 polymer ?
#
loop_
_entity_poly.entity_id
_entity_poly.type
_entity_poly.pdbx_seq_one_letter_code
_entity_poly.pdbx_strand_id
1 'polypeptide(L)'
;MTVKGEFFLLRTDGDSMINAGISIGDLVLIRKQYYAETGQIVAALVEGENATLKRYYPEPEQHRIMLHPENDELEDMYFDDVLIQGVAVKVIKDLL
;
A
#
# COMPACT_ATOMS: atom_id res chain seq x y z
N MET A 1 -18.29 -9.04 16.59
CA MET A 1 -17.21 -9.62 15.77
C MET A 1 -15.87 -9.25 16.38
N THR A 2 -14.98 -10.23 16.52
CA THR A 2 -13.66 -9.99 17.07
C THR A 2 -12.67 -9.75 15.92
N VAL A 3 -11.98 -8.62 15.97
CA VAL A 3 -10.90 -8.33 15.03
C VAL A 3 -9.60 -8.85 15.64
N LYS A 4 -8.91 -9.72 14.92
CA LYS A 4 -7.64 -10.29 15.38
C LYS A 4 -6.48 -9.65 14.61
N GLY A 5 -5.34 -9.52 15.29
CA GLY A 5 -4.13 -8.99 14.72
C GLY A 5 -3.83 -7.56 15.17
N GLU A 6 -2.72 -7.07 14.72
CA GLU A 6 -2.30 -5.71 14.99
C GLU A 6 -2.60 -4.83 13.80
N PHE A 7 -2.94 -3.59 14.08
CA PHE A 7 -3.27 -2.61 13.05
C PHE A 7 -2.57 -1.29 13.38
N PHE A 8 -2.33 -0.51 12.35
CA PHE A 8 -1.92 0.86 12.52
C PHE A 8 -2.62 1.75 11.48
N LEU A 9 -2.61 3.04 11.71
CA LEU A 9 -3.18 4.01 10.80
C LEU A 9 -2.06 4.73 10.08
N LEU A 10 -2.24 4.87 8.76
CA LEU A 10 -1.33 5.63 7.91
C LEU A 10 -2.11 6.76 7.27
N ARG A 11 -1.63 8.00 7.47
CA ARG A 11 -2.23 9.16 6.79
C ARG A 11 -1.58 9.30 5.42
N THR A 12 -2.41 9.41 4.40
CA THR A 12 -1.92 9.59 3.04
C THR A 12 -1.52 11.04 2.80
N ASP A 13 -0.36 11.24 2.19
CA ASP A 13 0.17 12.56 1.85
C ASP A 13 0.31 12.78 0.34
N GLY A 14 -0.06 11.79 -0.45
CA GLY A 14 0.01 11.88 -1.90
C GLY A 14 -1.24 11.33 -2.58
N ASP A 15 -1.28 11.42 -3.90
CA ASP A 15 -2.41 11.04 -4.72
C ASP A 15 -2.19 9.75 -5.53
N SER A 16 -1.16 8.97 -5.17
CA SER A 16 -0.77 7.80 -5.96
C SER A 16 -1.83 6.69 -6.01
N MET A 17 -2.83 6.73 -5.14
CA MET A 17 -3.86 5.70 -5.03
C MET A 17 -5.28 6.27 -5.20
N ILE A 18 -5.41 7.38 -5.92
CA ILE A 18 -6.68 8.09 -6.07
C ILE A 18 -7.73 7.22 -6.77
N ASN A 19 -7.33 6.39 -7.74
CA ASN A 19 -8.28 5.51 -8.45
C ASN A 19 -8.77 4.35 -7.58
N ALA A 20 -8.12 4.10 -6.46
CA ALA A 20 -8.57 3.11 -5.47
C ALA A 20 -9.44 3.74 -4.38
N GLY A 21 -9.79 5.02 -4.53
CA GLY A 21 -10.60 5.72 -3.55
C GLY A 21 -9.83 6.25 -2.35
N ILE A 22 -8.50 6.35 -2.46
CA ILE A 22 -7.65 6.87 -1.38
C ILE A 22 -7.14 8.24 -1.78
N SER A 23 -7.60 9.27 -1.09
CA SER A 23 -7.29 10.68 -1.37
C SER A 23 -6.26 11.21 -0.37
N ILE A 24 -5.62 12.32 -0.74
CA ILE A 24 -4.71 13.02 0.17
C ILE A 24 -5.43 13.35 1.48
N GLY A 25 -4.80 13.04 2.59
CA GLY A 25 -5.34 13.29 3.92
C GLY A 25 -6.20 12.17 4.50
N ASP A 26 -6.52 11.16 3.71
CA ASP A 26 -7.26 10.01 4.23
C ASP A 26 -6.42 9.22 5.22
N LEU A 27 -7.09 8.59 6.18
CA LEU A 27 -6.47 7.61 7.06
C LEU A 27 -6.74 6.22 6.51
N VAL A 28 -5.69 5.43 6.40
CA VAL A 28 -5.80 4.06 5.92
C VAL A 28 -5.47 3.12 7.07
N LEU A 29 -6.39 2.20 7.33
CA LEU A 29 -6.19 1.17 8.35
C LEU A 29 -5.37 0.04 7.74
N ILE A 30 -4.22 -0.23 8.32
CA ILE A 30 -3.26 -1.22 7.84
C ILE A 30 -3.24 -2.39 8.83
N ARG A 31 -3.46 -3.60 8.33
CA ARG A 31 -3.20 -4.81 9.11
C ARG A 31 -1.71 -5.08 9.05
N LYS A 32 -1.08 -5.14 10.19
CA LYS A 32 0.36 -5.38 10.29
C LYS A 32 0.67 -6.83 9.91
N GLN A 33 1.43 -7.00 8.84
CA GLN A 33 1.92 -8.31 8.39
C GLN A 33 3.08 -8.08 7.43
N TYR A 34 3.91 -9.09 7.24
CA TYR A 34 5.15 -8.97 6.46
C TYR A 34 5.04 -9.61 5.09
N TYR A 35 3.87 -10.05 4.71
CA TYR A 35 3.59 -10.67 3.41
C TYR A 35 2.29 -10.11 2.85
N ALA A 36 2.09 -10.29 1.54
CA ALA A 36 0.85 -9.89 0.89
C ALA A 36 0.59 -10.79 -0.31
N GLU A 37 -0.64 -10.80 -0.75
CA GLU A 37 -1.04 -11.50 -1.95
C GLU A 37 -1.05 -10.53 -3.13
N THR A 38 -0.91 -11.10 -4.32
CA THR A 38 -0.94 -10.34 -5.56
C THR A 38 -2.20 -9.48 -5.64
N GLY A 39 -2.01 -8.20 -5.96
CA GLY A 39 -3.11 -7.26 -6.14
C GLY A 39 -3.56 -6.54 -4.89
N GLN A 40 -3.10 -6.94 -3.72
CA GLN A 40 -3.44 -6.22 -2.49
C GLN A 40 -2.74 -4.88 -2.43
N ILE A 41 -3.38 -3.92 -1.75
CA ILE A 41 -2.77 -2.63 -1.47
C ILE A 41 -1.92 -2.79 -0.21
N VAL A 42 -0.64 -2.51 -0.33
CA VAL A 42 0.31 -2.68 0.78
C VAL A 42 0.88 -1.33 1.21
N ALA A 43 1.22 -1.26 2.49
CA ALA A 43 2.15 -0.26 2.98
C ALA A 43 3.54 -0.88 2.90
N ALA A 44 4.39 -0.34 2.05
CA ALA A 44 5.71 -0.90 1.79
C ALA A 44 6.79 0.15 2.02
N LEU A 45 7.89 -0.30 2.62
CA LEU A 45 9.07 0.52 2.79
C LEU A 45 10.05 0.14 1.66
N VAL A 46 10.43 1.11 0.86
CA VAL A 46 11.32 0.91 -0.27
C VAL A 46 12.60 1.70 -0.05
N GLU A 47 13.76 1.03 -0.24
CA GLU A 47 15.07 1.66 -0.19
C GLU A 47 15.31 2.50 1.08
N GLY A 48 14.71 2.10 2.21
CA GLY A 48 14.88 2.81 3.48
C GLY A 48 14.09 4.10 3.61
N GLU A 49 13.22 4.41 2.66
CA GLU A 49 12.39 5.59 2.71
C GLU A 49 11.10 5.37 3.50
N ASN A 50 10.26 6.40 3.57
CA ASN A 50 8.96 6.32 4.22
C ASN A 50 8.05 5.33 3.52
N ALA A 51 7.10 4.78 4.25
CA ALA A 51 6.14 3.83 3.71
C ALA A 51 5.31 4.47 2.59
N THR A 52 5.09 3.70 1.52
CA THR A 52 4.24 4.07 0.42
C THR A 52 3.09 3.08 0.29
N LEU A 53 1.94 3.54 -0.19
CA LEU A 53 0.80 2.68 -0.50
C LEU A 53 0.76 2.43 -1.99
N LYS A 54 0.77 1.16 -2.37
CA LYS A 54 0.72 0.73 -3.79
C LYS A 54 0.10 -0.64 -3.87
N ARG A 55 -0.36 -1.03 -5.04
CA ARG A 55 -0.74 -2.42 -5.30
C ARG A 55 0.51 -3.26 -5.47
N TYR A 56 0.47 -4.45 -4.93
CA TYR A 56 1.60 -5.37 -4.85
C TYR A 56 1.49 -6.44 -5.92
N TYR A 57 2.47 -6.50 -6.81
CA TYR A 57 2.54 -7.51 -7.86
C TYR A 57 3.94 -8.11 -7.92
N PRO A 58 4.19 -9.21 -7.22
CA PRO A 58 5.48 -9.88 -7.35
C PRO A 58 5.60 -10.52 -8.73
N GLU A 59 6.78 -10.42 -9.32
CA GLU A 59 7.13 -10.98 -10.62
C GLU A 59 8.31 -11.94 -10.44
N PRO A 60 8.07 -13.16 -9.92
CA PRO A 60 9.17 -14.07 -9.57
C PRO A 60 10.01 -14.50 -10.78
N GLU A 61 9.44 -14.56 -11.96
CA GLU A 61 10.21 -14.92 -13.16
C GLU A 61 11.22 -13.86 -13.56
N GLN A 62 10.96 -12.60 -13.23
CA GLN A 62 11.89 -11.50 -13.46
C GLN A 62 12.71 -11.15 -12.21
N HIS A 63 12.54 -11.89 -11.12
CA HIS A 63 13.23 -11.64 -9.83
C HIS A 63 13.04 -10.22 -9.34
N ARG A 64 11.79 -9.71 -9.44
CA ARG A 64 11.50 -8.34 -9.04
C ARG A 64 10.09 -8.22 -8.49
N ILE A 65 9.80 -7.09 -7.88
CA ILE A 65 8.48 -6.73 -7.38
C ILE A 65 8.03 -5.45 -8.08
N MET A 66 6.82 -5.47 -8.63
CA MET A 66 6.19 -4.29 -9.18
C MET A 66 5.26 -3.70 -8.13
N LEU A 67 5.42 -2.40 -7.89
CA LEU A 67 4.47 -1.62 -7.11
C LEU A 67 3.70 -0.72 -8.06
N HIS A 68 2.39 -0.92 -8.09
CA HIS A 68 1.50 -0.29 -9.06
C HIS A 68 0.69 0.82 -8.39
N PRO A 69 0.84 2.08 -8.83
CA PRO A 69 -0.02 3.16 -8.36
C PRO A 69 -1.40 3.06 -9.01
N GLU A 70 -2.43 3.43 -8.26
CA GLU A 70 -3.78 3.57 -8.79
C GLU A 70 -4.02 5.03 -9.20
N ASN A 71 -3.22 5.47 -10.18
CA ASN A 71 -3.25 6.83 -10.71
C ASN A 71 -2.69 6.79 -12.12
N ASP A 72 -3.51 7.16 -13.11
CA ASP A 72 -3.16 7.04 -14.52
C ASP A 72 -1.97 7.92 -14.94
N GLU A 73 -1.64 8.92 -14.15
CA GLU A 73 -0.51 9.81 -14.43
C GLU A 73 0.82 9.29 -13.89
N LEU A 74 0.81 8.19 -13.14
CA LEU A 74 2.00 7.63 -12.52
C LEU A 74 2.34 6.28 -13.12
N GLU A 75 3.63 5.97 -13.14
CA GLU A 75 4.12 4.72 -13.70
C GLU A 75 4.37 3.68 -12.61
N ASP A 76 4.36 2.40 -13.02
CA ASP A 76 4.75 1.29 -12.17
C ASP A 76 6.19 1.44 -11.73
N MET A 77 6.47 1.00 -10.51
CA MET A 77 7.81 1.01 -9.96
C MET A 77 8.28 -0.42 -9.73
N TYR A 78 9.56 -0.66 -10.00
CA TYR A 78 10.14 -2.00 -9.90
C TYR A 78 11.30 -2.02 -8.93
N PHE A 79 11.35 -3.04 -8.08
CA PHE A 79 12.36 -3.20 -7.04
C PHE A 79 12.80 -4.65 -7.00
N ASP A 80 14.06 -4.87 -6.59
CA ASP A 80 14.54 -6.23 -6.31
C ASP A 80 13.80 -6.82 -5.12
N ASP A 81 13.54 -5.99 -4.12
CA ASP A 81 12.79 -6.38 -2.92
C ASP A 81 12.17 -5.15 -2.27
N VAL A 82 11.10 -5.37 -1.51
CA VAL A 82 10.44 -4.35 -0.71
C VAL A 82 10.12 -4.94 0.66
N LEU A 83 10.13 -4.08 1.67
CA LEU A 83 9.73 -4.49 3.01
C LEU A 83 8.24 -4.17 3.20
N ILE A 84 7.41 -5.20 3.20
CA ILE A 84 5.97 -5.05 3.45
C ILE A 84 5.77 -4.81 4.93
N GLN A 85 5.07 -3.73 5.28
CA GLN A 85 4.72 -3.40 6.64
C GLN A 85 3.31 -3.84 6.99
N GLY A 86 2.45 -3.95 5.99
CA GLY A 86 1.09 -4.41 6.17
C GLY A 86 0.25 -4.27 4.92
N VAL A 87 -1.01 -4.67 5.06
CA VAL A 87 -2.00 -4.65 3.98
C VAL A 87 -3.12 -3.69 4.36
N ALA A 88 -3.49 -2.82 3.42
CA ALA A 88 -4.59 -1.87 3.61
C ALA A 88 -5.91 -2.62 3.65
N VAL A 89 -6.70 -2.38 4.68
CA VAL A 89 -7.98 -3.06 4.85
C VAL A 89 -9.17 -2.10 4.85
N LYS A 90 -8.93 -0.82 5.13
CA LYS A 90 -10.00 0.17 5.20
C LYS A 90 -9.47 1.57 4.96
N VAL A 91 -10.32 2.42 4.37
CA VAL A 91 -10.06 3.86 4.27
C VAL A 91 -11.05 4.57 5.18
N ILE A 92 -10.54 5.50 5.96
CA ILE A 92 -11.34 6.31 6.87
C ILE A 92 -11.34 7.74 6.34
N LYS A 93 -12.53 8.23 6.01
CA LYS A 93 -12.70 9.59 5.48
C LYS A 93 -13.46 10.46 6.45
N ASP A 94 -13.10 11.72 6.49
CA ASP A 94 -13.87 12.71 7.23
C ASP A 94 -15.16 13.02 6.47
N LEU A 95 -16.24 13.27 7.23
CA LEU A 95 -17.52 13.65 6.64
C LEU A 95 -17.62 15.15 6.38
N LEU A 96 -16.72 15.93 6.95
CA LEU A 96 -16.73 17.39 6.82
C LEU A 96 -15.57 17.88 5.99
#